data_754d469d71ca720354b84316eb0bb96a
#
_entry.id   754d469d71ca720354b84316eb0bb96a
#
_cell.length_a   1.000
_cell.length_b   1.000
_cell.length_c   1.000
_cell.angle_alpha   90.00
_cell.angle_beta   90.00
_cell.angle_gamma   90.00
#
_symmetry.space_group_name_H-M   'P 1'
#
loop_
_entity.id
_entity.type
_entity.pdbx_description
1 polymer ?
#
loop_
_entity_poly.entity_id
_entity_poly.type
_entity_poly.pdbx_seq_one_letter_code
_entity_poly.pdbx_strand_id
1 'polypeptide(L)'
;MKPGPLYGVGVGPGDPELITLKAMKVLNQVEVIFAAASSKNEYSLALENAKSHMLNGAEVVRLSFPMTREQETLERAWEENARRILEFVQKGKDAAFITIGDPLTYSTFGYVMQTIQEMAPEVPVHIIPGVTSYQAATAAAHEIVAEREETFCVISGAKGGEQLKEMINKVDCVVMLKVYRHFDKILDTLEDLGIQDRATLVSRCGMEDQVICKNPQELRGKKVPYLSLMIVKK
;
A
#
# COMPACT_ATOMS: atom_id res chain seq x y z
N MET A 1 16.55 -28.46 10.36
CA MET A 1 15.08 -28.26 10.50
C MET A 1 14.59 -27.65 9.21
N LYS A 2 13.41 -28.01 8.71
CA LYS A 2 12.85 -27.39 7.50
C LYS A 2 12.40 -25.96 7.87
N PRO A 3 12.70 -24.93 7.06
CA PRO A 3 12.24 -23.58 7.34
C PRO A 3 10.70 -23.50 7.31
N GLY A 4 10.15 -22.67 8.19
CA GLY A 4 8.73 -22.30 8.14
C GLY A 4 8.43 -21.37 6.97
N PRO A 5 7.18 -21.31 6.49
CA PRO A 5 6.77 -20.39 5.43
C PRO A 5 6.72 -18.94 5.90
N LEU A 6 7.04 -18.02 4.97
CA LEU A 6 6.75 -16.61 5.09
C LEU A 6 5.52 -16.27 4.25
N TYR A 7 4.52 -15.65 4.86
CA TYR A 7 3.33 -15.15 4.18
C TYR A 7 3.41 -13.62 4.02
N GLY A 8 3.38 -13.12 2.79
CA GLY A 8 3.12 -11.70 2.53
C GLY A 8 1.62 -11.47 2.54
N VAL A 9 1.10 -10.71 3.50
CA VAL A 9 -0.34 -10.61 3.76
C VAL A 9 -0.83 -9.17 3.59
N GLY A 10 -1.73 -8.97 2.62
CA GLY A 10 -2.47 -7.71 2.49
C GLY A 10 -3.61 -7.65 3.51
N VAL A 11 -3.60 -6.60 4.34
CA VAL A 11 -4.61 -6.42 5.39
C VAL A 11 -5.70 -5.41 5.04
N GLY A 12 -5.85 -5.09 3.75
CA GLY A 12 -6.84 -4.12 3.29
C GLY A 12 -6.40 -2.66 3.46
N PRO A 13 -7.18 -1.70 2.95
CA PRO A 13 -6.76 -0.32 2.73
C PRO A 13 -6.95 0.64 3.92
N GLY A 14 -7.67 0.24 4.98
CA GLY A 14 -7.97 1.12 6.11
C GLY A 14 -9.18 0.67 6.93
N ASP A 15 -10.21 0.14 6.28
CA ASP A 15 -11.35 -0.51 6.93
C ASP A 15 -10.97 -1.95 7.32
N PRO A 16 -10.99 -2.32 8.62
CA PRO A 16 -10.69 -3.68 9.06
C PRO A 16 -11.60 -4.75 8.45
N GLU A 17 -12.85 -4.41 8.07
CA GLU A 17 -13.78 -5.36 7.45
C GLU A 17 -13.41 -5.70 5.99
N LEU A 18 -12.51 -4.93 5.37
CA LEU A 18 -11.98 -5.21 4.03
C LEU A 18 -10.76 -6.16 4.04
N ILE A 19 -10.47 -6.80 5.15
CA ILE A 19 -9.51 -7.89 5.20
C ILE A 19 -10.10 -9.15 4.56
N THR A 20 -9.29 -9.90 3.80
CA THR A 20 -9.78 -11.14 3.20
C THR A 20 -9.87 -12.26 4.24
N LEU A 21 -10.85 -13.17 4.09
CA LEU A 21 -10.96 -14.36 4.96
C LEU A 21 -9.68 -15.18 5.00
N LYS A 22 -8.94 -15.24 3.87
CA LYS A 22 -7.66 -15.95 3.80
C LYS A 22 -6.58 -15.24 4.61
N ALA A 23 -6.50 -13.91 4.56
CA ALA A 23 -5.59 -13.13 5.36
C ALA A 23 -5.87 -13.33 6.86
N MET A 24 -7.12 -13.23 7.28
CA MET A 24 -7.53 -13.46 8.67
C MET A 24 -7.16 -14.87 9.17
N LYS A 25 -7.36 -15.91 8.35
CA LYS A 25 -6.95 -17.29 8.70
C LYS A 25 -5.44 -17.40 8.89
N VAL A 26 -4.65 -16.83 7.98
CA VAL A 26 -3.19 -16.85 8.08
C VAL A 26 -2.70 -16.12 9.31
N LEU A 27 -3.24 -14.93 9.61
CA LEU A 27 -2.88 -14.15 10.81
C LEU A 27 -3.13 -14.91 12.12
N ASN A 28 -4.11 -15.83 12.13
CA ASN A 28 -4.42 -16.67 13.31
C ASN A 28 -3.72 -18.04 13.30
N GLN A 29 -2.90 -18.35 12.29
CA GLN A 29 -2.11 -19.58 12.20
C GLN A 29 -0.62 -19.37 12.45
N VAL A 30 -0.09 -18.18 12.08
CA VAL A 30 1.33 -17.89 12.20
C VAL A 30 1.74 -17.61 13.64
N GLU A 31 3.01 -17.89 13.96
CA GLU A 31 3.60 -17.65 15.28
C GLU A 31 4.20 -16.26 15.40
N VAL A 32 4.56 -15.64 14.25
CA VAL A 32 5.21 -14.32 14.20
C VAL A 32 4.58 -13.44 13.12
N ILE A 33 4.33 -12.18 13.47
CA ILE A 33 3.82 -11.17 12.56
C ILE A 33 4.83 -10.02 12.47
N PHE A 34 5.36 -9.81 11.27
CA PHE A 34 6.22 -8.69 10.94
C PHE A 34 5.39 -7.53 10.39
N ALA A 35 5.59 -6.33 10.93
CA ALA A 35 4.91 -5.13 10.49
C ALA A 35 5.92 -4.02 10.17
N ALA A 36 5.82 -3.45 8.98
CA ALA A 36 6.63 -2.29 8.62
C ALA A 36 6.25 -1.10 9.51
N ALA A 37 7.25 -0.46 10.10
CA ALA A 37 7.12 0.76 10.87
C ALA A 37 8.02 1.85 10.27
N SER A 38 7.62 3.11 10.42
CA SER A 38 8.47 4.24 10.07
C SER A 38 9.63 4.34 11.07
N SER A 39 10.83 4.65 10.59
CA SER A 39 12.00 4.89 11.45
C SER A 39 11.81 6.07 12.43
N LYS A 40 10.78 6.91 12.22
CA LYS A 40 10.51 8.09 13.06
C LYS A 40 9.49 7.84 14.19
N ASN A 41 8.65 6.84 14.03
CA ASN A 41 7.68 6.42 15.01
C ASN A 41 7.40 4.93 14.84
N GLU A 42 7.12 4.23 15.91
CA GLU A 42 6.82 2.79 15.88
C GLU A 42 5.41 2.46 15.35
N TYR A 43 4.71 3.45 14.82
CA TYR A 43 3.35 3.30 14.31
C TYR A 43 3.32 2.50 13.02
N SER A 44 2.48 1.50 12.96
CA SER A 44 2.22 0.69 11.78
C SER A 44 0.73 0.64 11.49
N LEU A 45 0.32 1.29 10.41
CA LEU A 45 -1.07 1.31 9.98
C LEU A 45 -1.58 -0.09 9.62
N ALA A 46 -0.72 -0.94 9.03
CA ALA A 46 -1.08 -2.32 8.74
C ALA A 46 -1.38 -3.11 10.02
N LEU A 47 -0.62 -2.87 11.09
CA LEU A 47 -0.86 -3.51 12.38
C LEU A 47 -2.18 -3.03 13.01
N GLU A 48 -2.47 -1.73 12.99
CA GLU A 48 -3.74 -1.21 13.50
C GLU A 48 -4.93 -1.80 12.75
N ASN A 49 -4.84 -1.91 11.41
CA ASN A 49 -5.90 -2.50 10.59
C ASN A 49 -6.11 -4.00 10.85
N ALA A 50 -5.04 -4.74 11.14
CA ALA A 50 -5.09 -6.18 11.39
C ALA A 50 -5.47 -6.55 12.82
N LYS A 51 -5.29 -5.65 13.79
CA LYS A 51 -5.31 -5.92 15.23
C LYS A 51 -6.58 -6.63 15.72
N SER A 52 -7.75 -6.22 15.23
CA SER A 52 -9.04 -6.85 15.61
C SER A 52 -9.18 -8.30 15.12
N HIS A 53 -8.35 -8.72 14.17
CA HIS A 53 -8.36 -10.04 13.55
C HIS A 53 -7.21 -10.96 14.03
N MET A 54 -6.34 -10.47 14.92
CA MET A 54 -5.20 -11.22 15.47
C MET A 54 -5.59 -11.80 16.84
N LEU A 55 -6.10 -13.03 16.86
CA LEU A 55 -6.67 -13.65 18.06
C LEU A 55 -5.76 -14.67 18.74
N ASN A 56 -4.68 -15.11 18.07
CA ASN A 56 -3.84 -16.22 18.53
C ASN A 56 -2.64 -15.82 19.40
N GLY A 57 -2.44 -14.52 19.67
CA GLY A 57 -1.30 -14.04 20.47
C GLY A 57 0.07 -14.17 19.80
N ALA A 58 0.12 -14.18 18.44
CA ALA A 58 1.38 -14.20 17.69
C ALA A 58 2.34 -13.09 18.13
N GLU A 59 3.63 -13.40 18.14
CA GLU A 59 4.68 -12.42 18.42
C GLU A 59 4.70 -11.33 17.34
N VAL A 60 4.61 -10.05 17.72
CA VAL A 60 4.66 -8.93 16.78
C VAL A 60 6.05 -8.31 16.75
N VAL A 61 6.69 -8.36 15.60
CA VAL A 61 8.02 -7.78 15.36
C VAL A 61 7.90 -6.60 14.41
N ARG A 62 8.31 -5.41 14.86
CA ARG A 62 8.36 -4.22 14.01
C ARG A 62 9.67 -4.18 13.23
N LEU A 63 9.55 -3.93 11.92
CA LEU A 63 10.68 -3.79 11.00
C LEU A 63 10.79 -2.33 10.56
N SER A 64 11.97 -1.74 10.75
CA SER A 64 12.21 -0.33 10.41
C SER A 64 12.54 -0.17 8.93
N PHE A 65 11.83 0.75 8.27
CA PHE A 65 12.08 1.12 6.88
C PHE A 65 12.37 2.62 6.79
N PRO A 66 13.56 3.01 6.32
CA PRO A 66 13.94 4.42 6.19
C PRO A 66 13.14 5.11 5.08
N MET A 67 12.68 6.34 5.37
CA MET A 67 11.97 7.17 4.39
C MET A 67 12.97 8.01 3.57
N THR A 68 13.83 7.36 2.82
CA THR A 68 14.87 7.95 1.96
C THR A 68 14.67 7.60 0.48
N ARG A 69 15.44 8.24 -0.41
CA ARG A 69 15.59 7.87 -1.83
C ARG A 69 17.00 7.35 -2.13
N GLU A 70 17.86 7.29 -1.14
CA GLU A 70 19.22 6.81 -1.25
C GLU A 70 19.20 5.28 -1.37
N GLN A 71 19.60 4.77 -2.52
CA GLN A 71 19.47 3.36 -2.88
C GLN A 71 20.25 2.45 -1.91
N GLU A 72 21.49 2.80 -1.59
CA GLU A 72 22.33 2.02 -0.69
C GLU A 72 21.72 1.87 0.72
N THR A 73 21.14 2.96 1.25
CA THR A 73 20.45 2.94 2.55
C THR A 73 19.20 2.07 2.51
N LEU A 74 18.46 2.06 1.39
CA LEU A 74 17.29 1.21 1.21
C LEU A 74 17.70 -0.27 1.14
N GLU A 75 18.71 -0.61 0.35
CA GLU A 75 19.21 -1.99 0.18
C GLU A 75 19.70 -2.57 1.51
N ARG A 76 20.49 -1.81 2.27
CA ARG A 76 20.91 -2.22 3.62
C ARG A 76 19.71 -2.52 4.54
N ALA A 77 18.69 -1.65 4.52
CA ALA A 77 17.51 -1.84 5.35
C ALA A 77 16.70 -3.08 4.91
N TRP A 78 16.63 -3.38 3.61
CA TRP A 78 15.96 -4.59 3.11
C TRP A 78 16.72 -5.85 3.55
N GLU A 79 18.05 -5.86 3.46
CA GLU A 79 18.89 -6.95 3.94
C GLU A 79 18.76 -7.17 5.46
N GLU A 80 18.83 -6.11 6.26
CA GLU A 80 18.68 -6.20 7.72
C GLU A 80 17.31 -6.77 8.10
N ASN A 81 16.24 -6.28 7.47
CA ASN A 81 14.89 -6.75 7.70
C ASN A 81 14.71 -8.21 7.21
N ALA A 82 15.31 -8.57 6.07
CA ALA A 82 15.30 -9.95 5.58
C ALA A 82 16.01 -10.90 6.56
N ARG A 83 17.21 -10.54 7.05
CA ARG A 83 17.93 -11.31 8.06
C ARG A 83 17.09 -11.48 9.33
N ARG A 84 16.42 -10.41 9.77
CA ARG A 84 15.55 -10.47 10.96
C ARG A 84 14.38 -11.44 10.77
N ILE A 85 13.77 -11.50 9.60
CA ILE A 85 12.73 -12.48 9.28
C ILE A 85 13.32 -13.89 9.25
N LEU A 86 14.48 -14.08 8.61
CA LEU A 86 15.15 -15.38 8.49
C LEU A 86 15.52 -15.99 9.85
N GLU A 87 15.84 -15.19 10.87
CA GLU A 87 16.07 -15.67 12.24
C GLU A 87 14.91 -16.49 12.83
N PHE A 88 13.68 -16.22 12.38
CA PHE A 88 12.47 -16.90 12.84
C PHE A 88 12.11 -18.08 11.93
N VAL A 89 12.00 -17.82 10.61
CA VAL A 89 11.54 -18.86 9.68
C VAL A 89 12.54 -20.02 9.54
N GLN A 90 13.84 -19.77 9.63
CA GLN A 90 14.87 -20.84 9.63
C GLN A 90 14.82 -21.73 10.88
N LYS A 91 14.21 -21.25 11.99
CA LYS A 91 13.91 -22.07 13.17
C LYS A 91 12.61 -22.87 13.03
N GLY A 92 11.99 -22.86 11.86
CA GLY A 92 10.76 -23.59 11.57
C GLY A 92 9.49 -22.85 11.96
N LYS A 93 9.54 -21.57 12.39
CA LYS A 93 8.35 -20.79 12.71
C LYS A 93 7.63 -20.30 11.45
N ASP A 94 6.31 -20.44 11.44
CA ASP A 94 5.46 -19.82 10.42
C ASP A 94 5.33 -18.31 10.71
N ALA A 95 5.54 -17.48 9.69
CA ALA A 95 5.57 -16.04 9.85
C ALA A 95 4.74 -15.30 8.79
N ALA A 96 4.15 -14.17 9.16
CA ALA A 96 3.49 -13.26 8.22
C ALA A 96 4.16 -11.88 8.21
N PHE A 97 4.36 -11.30 7.03
CA PHE A 97 4.66 -9.88 6.86
C PHE A 97 3.38 -9.18 6.41
N ILE A 98 2.85 -8.30 7.26
CA ILE A 98 1.62 -7.59 6.96
C ILE A 98 1.88 -6.24 6.29
N THR A 99 1.03 -5.89 5.33
CA THR A 99 1.09 -4.62 4.61
C THR A 99 -0.30 -4.05 4.36
N ILE A 100 -0.42 -2.73 4.44
CA ILE A 100 -1.67 -2.05 4.09
C ILE A 100 -1.98 -2.25 2.60
N GLY A 101 -3.24 -2.46 2.25
CA GLY A 101 -3.65 -2.77 0.90
C GLY A 101 -3.20 -4.17 0.47
N ASP A 102 -2.44 -4.26 -0.61
CA ASP A 102 -1.94 -5.49 -1.22
C ASP A 102 -0.41 -5.60 -1.12
N PRO A 103 0.16 -6.78 -0.87
CA PRO A 103 1.60 -6.95 -0.64
C PRO A 103 2.48 -6.73 -1.88
N LEU A 104 1.94 -6.78 -3.08
CA LEU A 104 2.71 -6.62 -4.32
C LEU A 104 2.42 -5.30 -5.06
N THR A 105 1.51 -4.45 -4.53
CA THR A 105 1.16 -3.17 -5.14
C THR A 105 1.71 -2.00 -4.33
N TYR A 106 2.82 -1.40 -4.79
CA TYR A 106 3.53 -0.28 -4.12
C TYR A 106 3.90 -0.54 -2.65
N SER A 107 4.15 -1.78 -2.31
CA SER A 107 4.49 -2.24 -0.96
C SER A 107 5.99 -2.47 -0.78
N THR A 108 6.47 -2.29 0.45
CA THR A 108 7.85 -2.63 0.85
C THR A 108 8.09 -4.12 0.92
N PHE A 109 7.03 -4.94 1.05
CA PHE A 109 7.16 -6.40 1.11
C PHE A 109 7.83 -6.98 -0.14
N GLY A 110 7.54 -6.43 -1.33
CA GLY A 110 8.15 -6.92 -2.59
C GLY A 110 9.68 -6.93 -2.55
N TYR A 111 10.29 -5.88 -2.00
CA TYR A 111 11.75 -5.81 -1.86
C TYR A 111 12.28 -6.84 -0.86
N VAL A 112 11.64 -6.93 0.31
CA VAL A 112 12.02 -7.91 1.34
C VAL A 112 11.88 -9.34 0.81
N MET A 113 10.80 -9.63 0.07
CA MET A 113 10.58 -10.93 -0.56
C MET A 113 11.72 -11.30 -1.53
N GLN A 114 12.10 -10.37 -2.43
CA GLN A 114 13.20 -10.58 -3.36
C GLN A 114 14.51 -10.84 -2.62
N THR A 115 14.83 -10.03 -1.61
CA THR A 115 16.03 -10.20 -0.79
C THR A 115 16.05 -11.56 -0.07
N ILE A 116 14.92 -12.02 0.47
CA ILE A 116 14.81 -13.35 1.11
C ILE A 116 15.01 -14.46 0.09
N GLN A 117 14.42 -14.34 -1.11
CA GLN A 117 14.59 -15.34 -2.17
C GLN A 117 16.03 -15.46 -2.65
N GLU A 118 16.80 -14.36 -2.64
CA GLU A 118 18.23 -14.35 -2.95
C GLU A 118 19.07 -14.95 -1.82
N MET A 119 18.77 -14.63 -0.57
CA MET A 119 19.55 -15.07 0.60
C MET A 119 19.26 -16.50 1.05
N ALA A 120 18.01 -16.96 0.90
CA ALA A 120 17.51 -18.24 1.39
C ALA A 120 16.40 -18.79 0.47
N PRO A 121 16.74 -19.26 -0.74
CA PRO A 121 15.76 -19.71 -1.73
C PRO A 121 14.93 -20.94 -1.29
N GLU A 122 15.37 -21.64 -0.26
CA GLU A 122 14.65 -22.76 0.34
C GLU A 122 13.45 -22.34 1.21
N VAL A 123 13.34 -21.07 1.60
CA VAL A 123 12.21 -20.57 2.41
C VAL A 123 10.96 -20.44 1.56
N PRO A 124 9.87 -21.17 1.89
CA PRO A 124 8.62 -21.02 1.14
C PRO A 124 8.01 -19.65 1.36
N VAL A 125 7.73 -18.90 0.28
CA VAL A 125 7.05 -17.61 0.35
C VAL A 125 5.68 -17.72 -0.29
N HIS A 126 4.64 -17.32 0.43
CA HIS A 126 3.25 -17.33 -0.01
C HIS A 126 2.67 -15.91 0.01
N ILE A 127 1.90 -15.57 -1.02
CA ILE A 127 1.28 -14.25 -1.12
C ILE A 127 -0.22 -14.38 -0.88
N ILE A 128 -0.73 -13.56 0.04
CA ILE A 128 -2.15 -13.42 0.33
C ILE A 128 -2.56 -12.02 -0.13
N PRO A 129 -3.25 -11.88 -1.27
CA PRO A 129 -3.64 -10.59 -1.78
C PRO A 129 -4.60 -9.87 -0.84
N GLY A 130 -4.58 -8.55 -0.87
CA GLY A 130 -5.47 -7.69 -0.12
C GLY A 130 -6.22 -6.71 -1.02
N VAL A 131 -7.34 -6.17 -0.55
CA VAL A 131 -8.05 -5.09 -1.24
C VAL A 131 -7.15 -3.87 -1.30
N THR A 132 -6.91 -3.35 -2.48
CA THR A 132 -6.05 -2.16 -2.68
C THR A 132 -6.78 -0.88 -2.30
N SER A 133 -6.01 0.17 -1.95
CA SER A 133 -6.60 1.48 -1.61
C SER A 133 -7.41 2.08 -2.75
N TYR A 134 -7.03 1.86 -4.01
CA TYR A 134 -7.78 2.42 -5.14
C TYR A 134 -9.11 1.67 -5.36
N GLN A 135 -9.18 0.37 -5.16
CA GLN A 135 -10.45 -0.38 -5.24
C GLN A 135 -11.43 0.08 -4.16
N ALA A 136 -10.97 0.24 -2.91
CA ALA A 136 -11.82 0.76 -1.85
C ALA A 136 -12.25 2.22 -2.10
N ALA A 137 -11.33 3.06 -2.58
CA ALA A 137 -11.64 4.45 -2.87
C ALA A 137 -12.65 4.62 -4.01
N THR A 138 -12.54 3.83 -5.08
CA THR A 138 -13.51 3.86 -6.20
C THR A 138 -14.89 3.39 -5.76
N ALA A 139 -14.95 2.35 -4.92
CA ALA A 139 -16.20 1.90 -4.31
C ALA A 139 -16.83 2.99 -3.43
N ALA A 140 -16.05 3.61 -2.53
CA ALA A 140 -16.52 4.68 -1.64
C ALA A 140 -16.97 5.93 -2.43
N ALA A 141 -16.28 6.28 -3.51
CA ALA A 141 -16.61 7.43 -4.36
C ALA A 141 -17.72 7.15 -5.39
N HIS A 142 -18.17 5.90 -5.53
CA HIS A 142 -19.06 5.42 -6.58
C HIS A 142 -18.52 5.72 -7.99
N GLU A 143 -17.20 5.52 -8.17
CA GLU A 143 -16.54 5.73 -9.45
C GLU A 143 -16.27 4.41 -10.15
N ILE A 144 -16.76 4.25 -11.37
CA ILE A 144 -16.42 3.12 -12.24
C ILE A 144 -15.03 3.40 -12.82
N VAL A 145 -14.07 2.52 -12.57
CA VAL A 145 -12.67 2.68 -13.03
C VAL A 145 -12.53 2.36 -14.51
N ALA A 146 -13.19 1.32 -14.95
CA ALA A 146 -13.25 0.90 -16.35
C ALA A 146 -14.51 0.07 -16.60
N GLU A 147 -15.12 0.25 -17.76
CA GLU A 147 -16.22 -0.57 -18.26
C GLU A 147 -15.97 -0.98 -19.72
N ARG A 148 -16.57 -2.10 -20.15
CA ARG A 148 -16.42 -2.65 -21.50
C ARG A 148 -14.94 -2.80 -21.91
N GLU A 149 -14.48 -2.03 -22.90
CA GLU A 149 -13.12 -2.04 -23.44
C GLU A 149 -12.25 -0.90 -22.89
N GLU A 150 -12.76 -0.14 -21.91
CA GLU A 150 -11.99 0.94 -21.28
C GLU A 150 -10.74 0.41 -20.57
N THR A 151 -9.72 1.21 -20.62
CA THR A 151 -8.43 0.94 -19.97
C THR A 151 -8.21 1.88 -18.80
N PHE A 152 -7.59 1.40 -17.74
CA PHE A 152 -7.13 2.25 -16.67
C PHE A 152 -5.69 1.95 -16.27
N CYS A 153 -5.05 2.92 -15.66
CA CYS A 153 -3.74 2.72 -15.06
C CYS A 153 -3.64 3.27 -13.65
N VAL A 154 -2.72 2.71 -12.87
CA VAL A 154 -2.37 3.19 -11.53
C VAL A 154 -0.97 3.77 -11.58
N ILE A 155 -0.82 5.03 -11.20
CA ILE A 155 0.45 5.76 -11.22
C ILE A 155 0.79 6.36 -9.85
N SER A 156 2.03 6.78 -9.68
CA SER A 156 2.46 7.47 -8.47
C SER A 156 2.48 8.98 -8.66
N GLY A 157 1.68 9.72 -7.89
CA GLY A 157 1.70 11.18 -7.81
C GLY A 157 2.86 11.75 -6.97
N ALA A 158 3.78 10.91 -6.48
CA ALA A 158 4.88 11.34 -5.60
C ALA A 158 5.89 12.32 -6.23
N LYS A 159 5.84 12.51 -7.56
CA LYS A 159 6.66 13.49 -8.32
C LYS A 159 5.82 14.62 -8.92
N GLY A 160 4.50 14.67 -8.65
CA GLY A 160 3.58 15.64 -9.25
C GLY A 160 2.78 15.06 -10.43
N GLY A 161 2.36 15.92 -11.37
CA GLY A 161 1.45 15.57 -12.45
C GLY A 161 2.08 15.07 -13.75
N GLU A 162 3.41 14.94 -13.86
CA GLU A 162 4.08 14.60 -15.11
C GLU A 162 3.60 13.26 -15.71
N GLN A 163 3.51 12.21 -14.88
CA GLN A 163 2.98 10.93 -15.34
C GLN A 163 1.50 11.01 -15.75
N LEU A 164 0.72 11.90 -15.15
CA LEU A 164 -0.66 12.14 -15.58
C LEU A 164 -0.70 12.70 -17.00
N LYS A 165 0.13 13.72 -17.32
CA LYS A 165 0.25 14.28 -18.68
C LYS A 165 0.56 13.22 -19.74
N GLU A 166 1.43 12.26 -19.39
CA GLU A 166 1.82 11.18 -20.29
C GLU A 166 0.72 10.14 -20.50
N MET A 167 -0.06 9.84 -19.47
CA MET A 167 -0.98 8.70 -19.47
C MET A 167 -2.41 9.06 -19.83
N ILE A 168 -2.90 10.26 -19.50
CA ILE A 168 -4.31 10.63 -19.64
C ILE A 168 -4.86 10.52 -21.07
N ASN A 169 -4.01 10.67 -22.06
CA ASN A 169 -4.39 10.50 -23.46
C ASN A 169 -4.35 9.05 -23.96
N LYS A 170 -3.76 8.14 -23.18
CA LYS A 170 -3.53 6.72 -23.54
C LYS A 170 -4.52 5.77 -22.88
N VAL A 171 -5.17 6.20 -21.78
CA VAL A 171 -6.12 5.39 -21.01
C VAL A 171 -7.37 6.20 -20.70
N ASP A 172 -8.44 5.53 -20.29
CA ASP A 172 -9.74 6.16 -20.01
C ASP A 172 -9.86 6.63 -18.55
N CYS A 173 -9.08 6.02 -17.65
CA CYS A 173 -9.02 6.41 -16.25
C CYS A 173 -7.58 6.29 -15.70
N VAL A 174 -7.15 7.31 -14.97
CA VAL A 174 -5.86 7.32 -14.26
C VAL A 174 -6.11 7.40 -12.76
N VAL A 175 -5.64 6.41 -12.01
CA VAL A 175 -5.62 6.46 -10.55
C VAL A 175 -4.23 6.88 -10.08
N MET A 176 -4.15 8.01 -9.39
CA MET A 176 -2.90 8.55 -8.85
C MET A 176 -2.79 8.27 -7.37
N LEU A 177 -1.83 7.44 -6.96
CA LEU A 177 -1.50 7.22 -5.55
C LEU A 177 -0.50 8.26 -5.05
N LYS A 178 -0.42 8.46 -3.71
CA LYS A 178 0.59 9.31 -3.06
C LYS A 178 0.54 10.78 -3.50
N VAL A 179 -0.64 11.33 -3.77
CA VAL A 179 -0.83 12.71 -4.29
C VAL A 179 -0.50 13.80 -3.27
N TYR A 180 -0.40 13.48 -1.98
CA TYR A 180 -0.30 14.44 -0.88
C TYR A 180 0.91 15.38 -0.93
N ARG A 181 2.07 14.95 -1.47
CA ARG A 181 3.32 15.75 -1.46
C ARG A 181 3.33 16.89 -2.45
N HIS A 182 2.71 16.67 -3.60
CA HIS A 182 2.75 17.61 -4.72
C HIS A 182 1.32 17.89 -5.21
N PHE A 183 0.39 17.98 -4.26
CA PHE A 183 -1.03 18.11 -4.55
C PHE A 183 -1.33 19.30 -5.45
N ASP A 184 -0.85 20.50 -5.09
CA ASP A 184 -1.10 21.71 -5.88
C ASP A 184 -0.51 21.62 -7.30
N LYS A 185 0.67 21.00 -7.48
CA LYS A 185 1.23 20.74 -8.81
C LYS A 185 0.39 19.78 -9.64
N ILE A 186 -0.29 18.84 -8.99
CA ILE A 186 -1.23 17.93 -9.67
C ILE A 186 -2.47 18.72 -10.09
N LEU A 187 -2.98 19.64 -9.25
CA LEU A 187 -4.07 20.52 -9.58
C LEU A 187 -3.73 21.44 -10.77
N ASP A 188 -2.52 22.02 -10.79
CA ASP A 188 -2.04 22.82 -11.94
C ASP A 188 -2.03 21.97 -13.22
N THR A 189 -1.59 20.70 -13.12
CA THR A 189 -1.60 19.78 -14.26
C THR A 189 -3.02 19.50 -14.76
N LEU A 190 -3.99 19.32 -13.88
CA LEU A 190 -5.40 19.12 -14.27
C LEU A 190 -5.97 20.34 -14.98
N GLU A 191 -5.63 21.55 -14.52
CA GLU A 191 -6.02 22.82 -15.18
C GLU A 191 -5.37 22.96 -16.55
N ASP A 192 -4.05 22.74 -16.66
CA ASP A 192 -3.32 22.76 -17.95
C ASP A 192 -3.93 21.82 -18.99
N LEU A 193 -4.47 20.70 -18.54
CA LEU A 193 -5.10 19.69 -19.40
C LEU A 193 -6.61 19.94 -19.62
N GLY A 194 -7.22 20.91 -18.92
CA GLY A 194 -8.65 21.20 -19.01
C GLY A 194 -9.56 20.08 -18.48
N ILE A 195 -9.08 19.31 -17.50
CA ILE A 195 -9.79 18.14 -16.93
C ILE A 195 -10.00 18.24 -15.42
N GLN A 196 -9.91 19.44 -14.82
CA GLN A 196 -10.06 19.67 -13.40
C GLN A 196 -11.38 19.16 -12.83
N ASP A 197 -12.46 19.20 -13.62
CA ASP A 197 -13.80 18.76 -13.22
C ASP A 197 -14.00 17.23 -13.33
N ARG A 198 -12.98 16.51 -13.79
CA ARG A 198 -13.00 15.05 -13.98
C ARG A 198 -12.18 14.30 -12.94
N ALA A 199 -11.76 14.99 -11.88
CA ALA A 199 -10.93 14.45 -10.82
C ALA A 199 -11.73 14.31 -9.51
N THR A 200 -11.55 13.17 -8.84
CA THR A 200 -12.08 12.92 -7.51
C THR A 200 -10.93 12.59 -6.57
N LEU A 201 -10.80 13.34 -5.48
CA LEU A 201 -9.86 13.02 -4.41
C LEU A 201 -10.56 12.15 -3.37
N VAL A 202 -9.88 11.07 -2.95
CA VAL A 202 -10.28 10.26 -1.80
C VAL A 202 -9.11 10.21 -0.82
N SER A 203 -9.37 10.63 0.40
CA SER A 203 -8.40 10.63 1.49
C SER A 203 -8.86 9.72 2.61
N ARG A 204 -7.92 8.95 3.20
CA ARG A 204 -8.15 8.09 4.36
C ARG A 204 -9.34 7.13 4.20
N CYS A 205 -9.44 6.54 3.01
CA CYS A 205 -10.52 5.64 2.63
C CYS A 205 -10.67 4.48 3.64
N GLY A 206 -11.90 4.26 4.10
CA GLY A 206 -12.23 3.23 5.09
C GLY A 206 -11.88 3.60 6.55
N MET A 207 -11.47 4.84 6.82
CA MET A 207 -11.22 5.35 8.17
C MET A 207 -12.32 6.33 8.60
N GLU A 208 -12.45 6.58 9.91
CA GLU A 208 -13.48 7.47 10.48
C GLU A 208 -13.44 8.89 9.89
N ASP A 209 -12.26 9.37 9.52
CA ASP A 209 -12.04 10.68 8.94
C ASP A 209 -11.84 10.63 7.41
N GLN A 210 -12.51 9.68 6.74
CA GLN A 210 -12.54 9.60 5.29
C GLN A 210 -13.11 10.88 4.67
N VAL A 211 -12.44 11.37 3.64
CA VAL A 211 -12.90 12.50 2.83
C VAL A 211 -12.97 12.11 1.35
N ILE A 212 -14.12 12.40 0.73
CA ILE A 212 -14.32 12.29 -0.72
C ILE A 212 -14.61 13.69 -1.25
N CYS A 213 -13.76 14.19 -2.15
CA CYS A 213 -13.89 15.52 -2.74
C CYS A 213 -13.98 15.41 -4.27
N LYS A 214 -15.16 15.73 -4.81
CA LYS A 214 -15.45 15.70 -6.27
C LYS A 214 -14.87 16.91 -7.00
N ASN A 215 -14.52 17.97 -6.29
CA ASN A 215 -13.84 19.15 -6.82
C ASN A 215 -12.54 19.40 -6.04
N PRO A 216 -11.44 18.69 -6.36
CA PRO A 216 -10.19 18.82 -5.63
C PRO A 216 -9.58 20.24 -5.65
N GLN A 217 -9.98 21.10 -6.58
CA GLN A 217 -9.55 22.51 -6.63
C GLN A 217 -9.91 23.30 -5.38
N GLU A 218 -10.99 22.96 -4.68
CA GLU A 218 -11.40 23.57 -3.41
C GLU A 218 -10.40 23.35 -2.26
N LEU A 219 -9.50 22.38 -2.45
CA LEU A 219 -8.46 22.03 -1.49
C LEU A 219 -7.09 22.62 -1.84
N ARG A 220 -7.01 23.47 -2.86
CA ARG A 220 -5.76 24.15 -3.26
C ARG A 220 -5.17 24.94 -2.08
N GLY A 221 -3.85 24.78 -1.88
CA GLY A 221 -3.14 25.39 -0.74
C GLY A 221 -3.39 24.73 0.61
N LYS A 222 -4.26 23.72 0.69
CA LYS A 222 -4.52 22.97 1.93
C LYS A 222 -3.65 21.73 2.01
N LYS A 223 -3.32 21.31 3.23
CA LYS A 223 -2.59 20.08 3.46
C LYS A 223 -3.50 18.87 3.27
N VAL A 224 -3.17 18.04 2.29
CA VAL A 224 -3.87 16.78 2.03
C VAL A 224 -3.21 15.64 2.83
N PRO A 225 -4.00 14.74 3.46
CA PRO A 225 -3.48 13.62 4.25
C PRO A 225 -2.55 12.68 3.47
N TYR A 226 -1.66 11.99 4.19
CA TYR A 226 -0.70 11.03 3.61
C TYR A 226 -1.39 9.92 2.77
N LEU A 227 -2.51 9.38 3.27
CA LEU A 227 -3.29 8.34 2.61
C LEU A 227 -4.33 8.97 1.67
N SER A 228 -3.86 9.62 0.63
CA SER A 228 -4.73 10.24 -0.37
C SER A 228 -4.37 9.76 -1.76
N LEU A 229 -5.40 9.54 -2.55
CA LEU A 229 -5.32 9.21 -3.96
C LEU A 229 -6.31 10.06 -4.76
N MET A 230 -6.08 10.14 -6.06
CA MET A 230 -6.95 10.85 -6.99
C MET A 230 -7.35 9.94 -8.13
N ILE A 231 -8.62 9.95 -8.49
CA ILE A 231 -9.18 9.26 -9.64
C ILE A 231 -9.44 10.33 -10.70
N VAL A 232 -8.89 10.16 -11.89
CA VAL A 232 -9.03 11.11 -13.00
C VAL A 232 -9.59 10.37 -14.20
N LYS A 233 -10.78 10.73 -14.65
CA LYS A 233 -11.41 10.18 -15.85
C LYS A 233 -11.11 11.06 -17.07
N LYS A 234 -11.03 10.45 -18.24
CA LYS A 234 -10.84 11.15 -19.51
C LYS A 234 -12.10 11.86 -19.97
#